data_50671768a76203919ed015b864a3c78e
#
_entry.id   50671768a76203919ed015b864a3c78e
#
_cell.length_a   1.000
_cell.length_b   1.000
_cell.length_c   1.000
_cell.angle_alpha   90.00
_cell.angle_beta   90.00
_cell.angle_gamma   90.00
#
_symmetry.space_group_name_H-M   'P 1'
#
loop_
_entity.id
_entity.type
_entity.pdbx_description
1 polymer ?
#
loop_
_entity_poly.entity_id
_entity_poly.type
_entity_poly.pdbx_seq_one_letter_code
_entity_poly.pdbx_strand_id
1 'polypeptide(L)'
;MGNVKETIESGKAVLGIEFGSTRIKAVLIDEEHVPIASGDYAWENRLDNGIWTYTLEDIWTGLRESYAKMAADVKGKYNVTIKQLGAIGFSAMMHGYMAFDQEGNLLVPFRTWRNGITEQAAEALTELFQYNIPQRWSIAHLYQAILNKEEHVKKVAFFTTLSGYIHWKLTGQKVLGVGDASGMFPIDPNTKNYDERMIQKFDTLVEGEGFSWKIEEILPKVLQSGERAGMLTQEGARLLDISGNLESGILLCPPEGDAGTGMVATNSVRKRTGNVSAGTSVFGMVVLEKELERVYPEIDLVTTPDGSLVGMVHANNCTSDLNAWVGLFREFAESFGIKVDMDSLFGTLYRKALEGDDDCGGLLSYGYL
;
A
#
# COMPACT_ATOMS: atom_id res chain seq x y z
N MET A 1 29.94 -4.17 -15.33
CA MET A 1 29.27 -5.50 -15.39
C MET A 1 29.86 -6.52 -14.40
N GLY A 2 31.17 -6.51 -14.11
CA GLY A 2 31.76 -7.44 -13.14
C GLY A 2 31.23 -7.29 -11.71
N ASN A 3 30.98 -6.08 -11.27
CA ASN A 3 30.50 -5.79 -9.92
C ASN A 3 29.05 -6.30 -9.66
N VAL A 4 28.11 -6.09 -10.60
CA VAL A 4 26.70 -6.50 -10.44
C VAL A 4 26.56 -8.02 -10.32
N LYS A 5 27.29 -8.79 -11.14
CA LYS A 5 27.29 -10.25 -11.05
C LYS A 5 27.78 -10.73 -9.67
N GLU A 6 28.85 -10.16 -9.17
CA GLU A 6 29.41 -10.47 -7.85
C GLU A 6 28.46 -10.10 -6.72
N THR A 7 27.79 -8.95 -6.82
CA THR A 7 26.75 -8.52 -5.86
C THR A 7 25.63 -9.54 -5.76
N ILE A 8 25.15 -10.08 -6.89
CA ILE A 8 24.11 -11.11 -6.89
C ILE A 8 24.63 -12.44 -6.34
N GLU A 9 25.80 -12.90 -6.80
CA GLU A 9 26.40 -14.18 -6.37
C GLU A 9 26.76 -14.18 -4.88
N SER A 10 27.14 -13.03 -4.32
CA SER A 10 27.43 -12.87 -2.89
C SER A 10 26.20 -12.65 -2.02
N GLY A 11 25.00 -12.60 -2.60
CA GLY A 11 23.72 -12.40 -1.87
C GLY A 11 23.56 -11.01 -1.29
N LYS A 12 24.18 -9.98 -1.85
CA LYS A 12 24.08 -8.60 -1.38
C LYS A 12 23.01 -7.78 -2.06
N ALA A 13 22.51 -8.24 -3.22
CA ALA A 13 21.40 -7.58 -3.92
C ALA A 13 20.14 -7.58 -3.06
N VAL A 14 19.34 -6.51 -3.14
CA VAL A 14 18.12 -6.32 -2.36
C VAL A 14 16.91 -6.38 -3.27
N LEU A 15 15.88 -7.10 -2.83
CA LEU A 15 14.62 -7.27 -3.56
C LEU A 15 13.52 -6.42 -2.95
N GLY A 16 12.93 -5.54 -3.75
CA GLY A 16 11.67 -4.86 -3.44
C GLY A 16 10.51 -5.44 -4.24
N ILE A 17 9.38 -5.71 -3.60
CA ILE A 17 8.16 -6.15 -4.28
C ILE A 17 7.00 -5.23 -3.89
N GLU A 18 6.36 -4.62 -4.91
CA GLU A 18 5.20 -3.75 -4.76
C GLU A 18 3.93 -4.43 -5.29
N PHE A 19 2.88 -4.43 -4.47
CA PHE A 19 1.54 -4.85 -4.84
C PHE A 19 0.66 -3.62 -5.10
N GLY A 20 0.79 -3.04 -6.29
CA GLY A 20 -0.08 -1.96 -6.75
C GLY A 20 -1.45 -2.48 -7.20
N SER A 21 -2.44 -1.59 -7.36
CA SER A 21 -3.83 -1.98 -7.67
C SER A 21 -4.03 -2.67 -9.03
N THR A 22 -3.13 -2.49 -9.98
CA THR A 22 -3.22 -3.07 -11.33
C THR A 22 -2.04 -3.93 -11.71
N ARG A 23 -0.96 -3.87 -10.92
CA ARG A 23 0.30 -4.53 -11.24
C ARG A 23 1.10 -4.85 -9.99
N ILE A 24 1.67 -6.04 -9.95
CA ILE A 24 2.69 -6.45 -8.96
C ILE A 24 4.04 -6.31 -9.65
N LYS A 25 5.00 -5.68 -8.98
CA LYS A 25 6.36 -5.45 -9.51
C LYS A 25 7.40 -5.98 -8.55
N ALA A 26 8.36 -6.73 -9.06
CA ALA A 26 9.57 -7.15 -8.35
C ALA A 26 10.77 -6.43 -8.98
N VAL A 27 11.56 -5.75 -8.16
CA VAL A 27 12.76 -5.02 -8.59
C VAL A 27 13.93 -5.44 -7.73
N LEU A 28 15.00 -5.87 -8.38
CA LEU A 28 16.28 -6.17 -7.74
C LEU A 28 17.21 -4.97 -7.90
N ILE A 29 17.82 -4.53 -6.82
CA ILE A 29 18.79 -3.43 -6.79
C ILE A 29 20.15 -3.91 -6.29
N ASP A 30 21.20 -3.23 -6.70
CA ASP A 30 22.57 -3.44 -6.20
C ASP A 30 22.87 -2.63 -4.92
N GLU A 31 24.15 -2.66 -4.49
CA GLU A 31 24.62 -1.95 -3.29
C GLU A 31 24.62 -0.42 -3.46
N GLU A 32 24.58 0.10 -4.67
CA GLU A 32 24.44 1.52 -5.01
C GLU A 32 22.97 1.93 -5.21
N HIS A 33 22.00 1.05 -4.90
CA HIS A 33 20.57 1.21 -5.08
C HIS A 33 20.13 1.37 -6.55
N VAL A 34 20.93 0.89 -7.50
CA VAL A 34 20.60 0.92 -8.94
C VAL A 34 19.75 -0.31 -9.28
N PRO A 35 18.61 -0.15 -9.98
CA PRO A 35 17.81 -1.28 -10.48
C PRO A 35 18.62 -2.10 -11.49
N ILE A 36 18.80 -3.39 -11.22
CA ILE A 36 19.59 -4.31 -12.05
C ILE A 36 18.72 -5.33 -12.78
N ALA A 37 17.59 -5.69 -12.21
CA ALA A 37 16.62 -6.58 -12.85
C ALA A 37 15.20 -6.27 -12.35
N SER A 38 14.21 -6.64 -13.17
CA SER A 38 12.82 -6.46 -12.80
C SER A 38 11.91 -7.53 -13.40
N GLY A 39 10.76 -7.72 -12.77
CA GLY A 39 9.67 -8.53 -13.29
C GLY A 39 8.33 -7.98 -12.83
N ASP A 40 7.28 -8.21 -13.59
CA ASP A 40 5.96 -7.72 -13.25
C ASP A 40 4.84 -8.69 -13.63
N TYR A 41 3.71 -8.51 -12.98
CA TYR A 41 2.48 -9.25 -13.24
C TYR A 41 1.30 -8.30 -13.21
N ALA A 42 0.50 -8.27 -14.27
CA ALA A 42 -0.74 -7.51 -14.32
C ALA A 42 -1.86 -8.33 -13.67
N TRP A 43 -2.62 -7.70 -12.78
CA TRP A 43 -3.77 -8.27 -12.12
C TRP A 43 -4.90 -7.26 -12.00
N GLU A 44 -6.08 -7.71 -11.59
CA GLU A 44 -7.27 -6.87 -11.59
C GLU A 44 -8.04 -6.98 -10.27
N ASN A 45 -8.44 -5.82 -9.73
CA ASN A 45 -9.37 -5.75 -8.62
C ASN A 45 -10.78 -6.07 -9.13
N ARG A 46 -11.39 -7.13 -8.61
CA ARG A 46 -12.70 -7.62 -9.05
C ARG A 46 -13.79 -7.24 -8.07
N LEU A 47 -14.97 -6.90 -8.60
CA LEU A 47 -16.17 -6.74 -7.80
C LEU A 47 -16.89 -8.09 -7.74
N ASP A 48 -16.84 -8.74 -6.58
CA ASP A 48 -17.52 -10.01 -6.32
C ASP A 48 -18.54 -9.85 -5.20
N ASN A 49 -19.79 -10.15 -5.47
CA ASN A 49 -20.90 -10.01 -4.53
C ASN A 49 -20.96 -8.63 -3.82
N GLY A 50 -20.62 -7.56 -4.54
CA GLY A 50 -20.60 -6.20 -4.02
C GLY A 50 -19.32 -5.82 -3.25
N ILE A 51 -18.33 -6.69 -3.21
CA ILE A 51 -17.04 -6.47 -2.54
C ILE A 51 -15.92 -6.38 -3.58
N TRP A 52 -15.19 -5.28 -3.57
CA TRP A 52 -13.94 -5.15 -4.32
C TRP A 52 -12.84 -5.97 -3.66
N THR A 53 -12.33 -6.97 -4.37
CA THR A 53 -11.44 -8.00 -3.81
C THR A 53 -10.38 -8.48 -4.80
N TYR A 54 -9.35 -9.15 -4.25
CA TYR A 54 -8.46 -10.08 -4.92
C TYR A 54 -8.53 -11.42 -4.17
N THR A 55 -8.45 -12.54 -4.87
CA THR A 55 -8.38 -13.84 -4.22
C THR A 55 -6.97 -14.11 -3.67
N LEU A 56 -6.85 -15.00 -2.70
CA LEU A 56 -5.53 -15.43 -2.22
C LEU A 56 -4.70 -16.07 -3.35
N GLU A 57 -5.36 -16.75 -4.29
CA GLU A 57 -4.69 -17.35 -5.46
C GLU A 57 -4.10 -16.26 -6.38
N ASP A 58 -4.85 -15.18 -6.64
CA ASP A 58 -4.34 -14.05 -7.43
C ASP A 58 -3.10 -13.42 -6.78
N ILE A 59 -3.13 -13.24 -5.44
CA ILE A 59 -2.01 -12.69 -4.67
C ILE A 59 -0.75 -13.55 -4.84
N TRP A 60 -0.88 -14.87 -4.62
CA TRP A 60 0.26 -15.78 -4.69
C TRP A 60 0.74 -16.01 -6.12
N THR A 61 -0.17 -16.07 -7.08
CA THR A 61 0.19 -16.17 -8.51
C THR A 61 0.98 -14.93 -8.93
N GLY A 62 0.47 -13.75 -8.62
CA GLY A 62 1.12 -12.51 -9.00
C GLY A 62 2.50 -12.31 -8.34
N LEU A 63 2.63 -12.70 -7.07
CA LEU A 63 3.92 -12.69 -6.37
C LEU A 63 4.96 -13.59 -7.07
N ARG A 64 4.58 -14.84 -7.33
CA ARG A 64 5.45 -15.83 -7.96
C ARG A 64 5.85 -15.44 -9.36
N GLU A 65 4.90 -15.00 -10.18
CA GLU A 65 5.16 -14.60 -11.57
C GLU A 65 6.06 -13.37 -11.65
N SER A 66 5.84 -12.35 -10.81
CA SER A 66 6.70 -11.17 -10.78
C SER A 66 8.13 -11.51 -10.35
N TYR A 67 8.28 -12.36 -9.33
CA TYR A 67 9.58 -12.86 -8.89
C TYR A 67 10.26 -13.70 -9.99
N ALA A 68 9.54 -14.65 -10.58
CA ALA A 68 10.10 -15.54 -11.61
C ALA A 68 10.59 -14.77 -12.84
N LYS A 69 9.85 -13.75 -13.29
CA LYS A 69 10.28 -12.87 -14.39
C LYS A 69 11.51 -12.06 -14.02
N MET A 70 11.60 -11.52 -12.82
CA MET A 70 12.78 -10.82 -12.33
C MET A 70 13.98 -11.76 -12.26
N ALA A 71 13.82 -12.97 -11.75
CA ALA A 71 14.87 -13.98 -11.70
C ALA A 71 15.33 -14.43 -13.11
N ALA A 72 14.40 -14.52 -14.06
CA ALA A 72 14.71 -14.79 -15.47
C ALA A 72 15.49 -13.63 -16.12
N ASP A 73 15.14 -12.38 -15.80
CA ASP A 73 15.86 -11.19 -16.26
C ASP A 73 17.32 -11.18 -15.73
N VAL A 74 17.52 -11.54 -14.44
CA VAL A 74 18.86 -11.76 -13.86
C VAL A 74 19.62 -12.83 -14.61
N LYS A 75 18.95 -13.97 -14.88
CA LYS A 75 19.58 -15.08 -15.60
C LYS A 75 19.98 -14.69 -17.01
N GLY A 76 19.12 -13.94 -17.71
CA GLY A 76 19.37 -13.47 -19.07
C GLY A 76 20.51 -12.46 -19.15
N LYS A 77 20.57 -11.50 -18.24
CA LYS A 77 21.56 -10.41 -18.24
C LYS A 77 22.93 -10.83 -17.71
N TYR A 78 22.95 -11.63 -16.63
CA TYR A 78 24.17 -11.89 -15.86
C TYR A 78 24.58 -13.35 -15.84
N ASN A 79 23.74 -14.26 -16.35
CA ASN A 79 23.91 -15.72 -16.28
C ASN A 79 24.11 -16.25 -14.85
N VAL A 80 23.39 -15.64 -13.88
CA VAL A 80 23.38 -16.01 -12.45
C VAL A 80 22.03 -16.56 -12.07
N THR A 81 21.98 -17.48 -11.12
CA THR A 81 20.76 -17.92 -10.43
C THR A 81 20.77 -17.36 -9.02
N ILE A 82 19.70 -16.64 -8.64
CA ILE A 82 19.57 -16.06 -7.30
C ILE A 82 19.38 -17.20 -6.29
N LYS A 83 20.24 -17.24 -5.27
CA LYS A 83 20.12 -18.16 -4.13
C LYS A 83 19.93 -17.43 -2.82
N GLN A 84 20.59 -16.28 -2.65
CA GLN A 84 20.58 -15.44 -1.47
C GLN A 84 20.36 -13.99 -1.87
N LEU A 85 19.81 -13.22 -0.94
CA LEU A 85 19.59 -11.77 -1.06
C LEU A 85 20.01 -11.09 0.24
N GLY A 86 20.43 -9.84 0.17
CA GLY A 86 20.77 -9.03 1.35
C GLY A 86 19.54 -8.71 2.21
N ALA A 87 18.43 -8.40 1.56
CA ALA A 87 17.13 -8.22 2.20
C ALA A 87 15.98 -8.34 1.19
N ILE A 88 14.77 -8.50 1.71
CA ILE A 88 13.52 -8.40 0.95
C ILE A 88 12.61 -7.37 1.63
N GLY A 89 12.04 -6.45 0.85
CA GLY A 89 11.04 -5.49 1.29
C GLY A 89 9.74 -5.64 0.51
N PHE A 90 8.61 -5.48 1.21
CA PHE A 90 7.28 -5.46 0.61
C PHE A 90 6.62 -4.10 0.79
N SER A 91 6.03 -3.63 -0.30
CA SER A 91 5.10 -2.51 -0.34
C SER A 91 3.80 -2.97 -0.95
N ALA A 92 2.65 -2.56 -0.42
CA ALA A 92 1.36 -2.89 -0.98
C ALA A 92 0.40 -1.71 -0.89
N MET A 93 -0.68 -1.77 -1.69
CA MET A 93 -1.80 -0.85 -1.50
C MET A 93 -2.21 -0.83 -0.04
N MET A 94 -2.31 0.36 0.53
CA MET A 94 -2.65 0.55 1.94
C MET A 94 -4.11 0.16 2.24
N HIS A 95 -4.40 0.06 3.52
CA HIS A 95 -5.75 -0.16 4.04
C HIS A 95 -6.33 -1.54 3.70
N GLY A 96 -7.67 -1.63 3.76
CA GLY A 96 -8.37 -2.87 3.51
C GLY A 96 -8.45 -3.78 4.74
N TYR A 97 -9.07 -4.95 4.56
CA TYR A 97 -9.38 -5.82 5.68
C TYR A 97 -9.22 -7.29 5.29
N MET A 98 -8.27 -7.94 5.90
CA MET A 98 -8.02 -9.39 5.82
C MET A 98 -8.08 -9.95 7.24
N ALA A 99 -9.14 -10.65 7.58
CA ALA A 99 -9.38 -11.22 8.91
C ALA A 99 -9.19 -12.74 8.90
N PHE A 100 -8.50 -13.26 9.90
CA PHE A 100 -8.10 -14.66 10.00
C PHE A 100 -8.52 -15.25 11.34
N ASP A 101 -8.85 -16.55 11.34
CA ASP A 101 -9.06 -17.35 12.54
C ASP A 101 -7.72 -17.78 13.18
N GLN A 102 -7.81 -18.58 14.25
CA GLN A 102 -6.63 -19.11 14.97
C GLN A 102 -5.78 -20.05 14.10
N GLU A 103 -6.41 -20.77 13.18
CA GLU A 103 -5.76 -21.69 12.23
C GLU A 103 -5.13 -20.93 11.05
N GLY A 104 -5.41 -19.62 10.92
CA GLY A 104 -4.89 -18.78 9.84
C GLY A 104 -5.65 -18.88 8.54
N ASN A 105 -6.93 -19.30 8.59
CA ASN A 105 -7.83 -19.27 7.46
C ASN A 105 -8.46 -17.88 7.31
N LEU A 106 -8.55 -17.39 6.08
CA LEU A 106 -9.25 -16.15 5.77
C LEU A 106 -10.76 -16.32 6.01
N LEU A 107 -11.31 -15.49 6.90
CA LEU A 107 -12.69 -15.61 7.38
C LEU A 107 -13.73 -15.04 6.40
N VAL A 108 -13.35 -13.99 5.67
CA VAL A 108 -14.18 -13.31 4.66
C VAL A 108 -13.33 -12.91 3.48
N PRO A 109 -13.88 -12.66 2.29
CA PRO A 109 -13.11 -12.13 1.16
C PRO A 109 -12.32 -10.89 1.54
N PHE A 110 -11.11 -10.74 1.02
CA PHE A 110 -10.29 -9.54 1.21
C PHE A 110 -11.08 -8.30 0.76
N ARG A 111 -11.35 -7.37 1.67
CA ARG A 111 -12.00 -6.09 1.38
C ARG A 111 -10.91 -5.06 1.12
N THR A 112 -10.76 -4.65 -0.14
CA THR A 112 -9.72 -3.69 -0.54
C THR A 112 -10.09 -2.26 -0.17
N TRP A 113 -9.16 -1.33 -0.29
CA TRP A 113 -9.34 0.11 -0.06
C TRP A 113 -10.48 0.74 -0.90
N ARG A 114 -10.91 0.09 -2.01
CA ARG A 114 -11.98 0.58 -2.89
C ARG A 114 -13.38 0.41 -2.29
N ASN A 115 -13.52 -0.35 -1.21
CA ASN A 115 -14.83 -0.60 -0.59
C ASN A 115 -15.26 0.59 0.26
N GLY A 116 -16.25 1.34 -0.20
CA GLY A 116 -16.93 2.40 0.54
C GLY A 116 -18.19 1.90 1.24
N ILE A 117 -18.11 0.80 2.00
CA ILE A 117 -19.24 0.11 2.64
C ILE A 117 -19.26 0.29 4.16
N THR A 118 -18.47 1.21 4.69
CA THR A 118 -18.20 1.34 6.14
C THR A 118 -18.53 2.74 6.67
N GLU A 119 -19.45 3.46 6.01
CA GLU A 119 -19.77 4.84 6.34
C GLU A 119 -20.20 5.00 7.81
N GLN A 120 -21.17 4.18 8.26
CA GLN A 120 -21.67 4.21 9.62
C GLN A 120 -20.56 3.97 10.66
N ALA A 121 -19.68 3.01 10.41
CA ALA A 121 -18.56 2.72 11.30
C ALA A 121 -17.53 3.85 11.30
N ALA A 122 -17.21 4.40 10.14
CA ALA A 122 -16.25 5.49 9.98
C ALA A 122 -16.71 6.75 10.74
N GLU A 123 -17.98 7.13 10.60
CA GLU A 123 -18.57 8.26 11.32
C GLU A 123 -18.54 8.05 12.84
N ALA A 124 -19.03 6.90 13.31
CA ALA A 124 -19.07 6.58 14.74
C ALA A 124 -17.67 6.54 15.38
N LEU A 125 -16.67 5.96 14.69
CA LEU A 125 -15.30 5.93 15.18
C LEU A 125 -14.64 7.30 15.13
N THR A 126 -14.90 8.11 14.12
CA THR A 126 -14.41 9.48 14.02
C THR A 126 -14.92 10.32 15.21
N GLU A 127 -16.20 10.21 15.55
CA GLU A 127 -16.78 10.88 16.70
C GLU A 127 -16.18 10.37 18.01
N LEU A 128 -16.08 9.05 18.18
CA LEU A 128 -15.53 8.43 19.40
C LEU A 128 -14.08 8.81 19.65
N PHE A 129 -13.26 8.75 18.60
CA PHE A 129 -11.82 8.98 18.73
C PHE A 129 -11.46 10.45 18.68
N GLN A 130 -12.31 11.32 18.13
CA GLN A 130 -11.98 12.69 17.77
C GLN A 130 -10.76 12.73 16.82
N TYR A 131 -10.78 11.79 15.87
CA TYR A 131 -9.74 11.54 14.90
C TYR A 131 -10.40 11.05 13.61
N ASN A 132 -10.02 11.58 12.44
CA ASN A 132 -10.66 11.18 11.18
C ASN A 132 -10.36 9.71 10.87
N ILE A 133 -11.42 8.90 10.77
CA ILE A 133 -11.34 7.49 10.39
C ILE A 133 -12.01 7.32 9.01
N PRO A 134 -11.22 7.26 7.94
CA PRO A 134 -11.76 7.04 6.60
C PRO A 134 -12.41 5.67 6.43
N GLN A 135 -13.40 5.59 5.56
CA GLN A 135 -14.15 4.35 5.29
C GLN A 135 -13.25 3.17 4.86
N ARG A 136 -12.13 3.44 4.19
CA ARG A 136 -11.20 2.42 3.69
C ARG A 136 -10.30 1.80 4.75
N TRP A 137 -10.26 2.34 5.97
CA TRP A 137 -9.39 1.85 7.03
C TRP A 137 -9.83 0.49 7.59
N SER A 138 -8.86 -0.33 8.00
CA SER A 138 -9.12 -1.69 8.48
C SER A 138 -10.04 -1.71 9.69
N ILE A 139 -9.88 -0.75 10.63
CA ILE A 139 -10.74 -0.64 11.82
C ILE A 139 -12.19 -0.27 11.46
N ALA A 140 -12.41 0.55 10.43
CA ALA A 140 -13.75 0.87 9.95
C ALA A 140 -14.45 -0.38 9.39
N HIS A 141 -13.71 -1.23 8.67
CA HIS A 141 -14.23 -2.51 8.18
C HIS A 141 -14.55 -3.49 9.31
N LEU A 142 -13.68 -3.59 10.32
CA LEU A 142 -13.95 -4.45 11.49
C LEU A 142 -15.19 -3.97 12.23
N TYR A 143 -15.28 -2.66 12.51
CA TYR A 143 -16.41 -2.13 13.26
C TYR A 143 -17.73 -2.19 12.45
N GLN A 144 -17.69 -1.97 11.14
CA GLN A 144 -18.87 -2.16 10.29
C GLN A 144 -19.34 -3.63 10.30
N ALA A 145 -18.42 -4.58 10.29
CA ALA A 145 -18.76 -6.00 10.40
C ALA A 145 -19.43 -6.33 11.76
N ILE A 146 -19.00 -5.66 12.84
CA ILE A 146 -19.64 -5.76 14.17
C ILE A 146 -21.05 -5.18 14.12
N LEU A 147 -21.24 -3.98 13.57
CA LEU A 147 -22.55 -3.34 13.42
C LEU A 147 -23.52 -4.18 12.58
N ASN A 148 -23.01 -4.81 11.52
CA ASN A 148 -23.76 -5.72 10.67
C ASN A 148 -24.01 -7.09 11.31
N LYS A 149 -23.43 -7.38 12.49
CA LYS A 149 -23.48 -8.68 13.18
C LYS A 149 -22.95 -9.83 12.32
N GLU A 150 -21.91 -9.58 11.55
CA GLU A 150 -21.29 -10.62 10.72
C GLU A 150 -20.67 -11.70 11.61
N GLU A 151 -21.00 -12.96 11.37
CA GLU A 151 -20.61 -14.08 12.23
C GLU A 151 -19.08 -14.26 12.36
N HIS A 152 -18.32 -13.84 11.36
CA HIS A 152 -16.86 -13.99 11.36
C HIS A 152 -16.16 -13.20 12.46
N VAL A 153 -16.75 -12.06 12.92
CA VAL A 153 -16.10 -11.18 13.92
C VAL A 153 -15.80 -11.89 15.25
N LYS A 154 -16.62 -12.89 15.60
CA LYS A 154 -16.42 -13.70 16.81
C LYS A 154 -15.20 -14.63 16.72
N LYS A 155 -14.74 -14.93 15.50
CA LYS A 155 -13.65 -15.88 15.21
C LYS A 155 -12.33 -15.19 14.86
N VAL A 156 -12.32 -13.85 14.80
CA VAL A 156 -11.11 -13.10 14.45
C VAL A 156 -10.05 -13.34 15.52
N ALA A 157 -8.91 -13.86 15.09
CA ALA A 157 -7.71 -14.03 15.92
C ALA A 157 -6.55 -13.15 15.43
N PHE A 158 -6.69 -12.61 14.23
CA PHE A 158 -5.73 -11.70 13.61
C PHE A 158 -6.38 -11.00 12.43
N PHE A 159 -6.16 -9.70 12.27
CA PHE A 159 -6.47 -9.02 11.02
C PHE A 159 -5.33 -8.10 10.60
N THR A 160 -5.19 -7.89 9.30
CA THR A 160 -4.06 -7.15 8.74
C THR A 160 -4.38 -6.62 7.34
N THR A 161 -3.43 -5.91 6.76
CA THR A 161 -3.41 -5.46 5.37
C THR A 161 -2.80 -6.51 4.45
N LEU A 162 -2.77 -6.23 3.15
CA LEU A 162 -2.14 -7.11 2.16
C LEU A 162 -0.65 -7.29 2.40
N SER A 163 0.08 -6.20 2.70
CA SER A 163 1.52 -6.27 2.97
C SER A 163 1.84 -7.14 4.18
N GLY A 164 1.07 -6.97 5.26
CA GLY A 164 1.21 -7.75 6.48
C GLY A 164 0.86 -9.22 6.30
N TYR A 165 -0.16 -9.54 5.48
CA TYR A 165 -0.51 -10.92 5.16
C TYR A 165 0.62 -11.65 4.43
N ILE A 166 1.17 -11.04 3.39
CA ILE A 166 2.27 -11.62 2.62
C ILE A 166 3.48 -11.84 3.51
N HIS A 167 3.85 -10.82 4.28
CA HIS A 167 4.97 -10.88 5.21
C HIS A 167 4.81 -12.01 6.23
N TRP A 168 3.62 -12.10 6.86
CA TRP A 168 3.33 -13.16 7.82
C TRP A 168 3.50 -14.55 7.22
N LYS A 169 2.97 -14.79 6.01
CA LYS A 169 3.09 -16.11 5.35
C LYS A 169 4.52 -16.46 4.97
N LEU A 170 5.37 -15.47 4.69
CA LEU A 170 6.77 -15.69 4.33
C LEU A 170 7.69 -15.86 5.54
N THR A 171 7.36 -15.24 6.67
CA THR A 171 8.24 -15.17 7.86
C THR A 171 7.68 -15.86 9.09
N GLY A 172 6.37 -16.10 9.15
CA GLY A 172 5.65 -16.48 10.37
C GLY A 172 5.42 -15.32 11.35
N GLN A 173 5.92 -14.11 11.08
CA GLN A 173 5.82 -12.94 11.97
C GLN A 173 4.59 -12.08 11.60
N LYS A 174 3.73 -11.83 12.58
CA LYS A 174 2.55 -10.97 12.49
C LYS A 174 2.92 -9.53 12.82
N VAL A 175 3.62 -8.88 11.91
CA VAL A 175 4.13 -7.51 12.08
C VAL A 175 3.73 -6.64 10.90
N LEU A 176 3.77 -5.32 11.09
CA LEU A 176 3.47 -4.33 10.07
C LEU A 176 4.37 -3.10 10.26
N GLY A 177 4.80 -2.48 9.20
CA GLY A 177 5.48 -1.19 9.27
C GLY A 177 4.53 -0.10 9.74
N VAL A 178 5.05 0.87 10.50
CA VAL A 178 4.23 1.92 11.12
C VAL A 178 3.44 2.74 10.09
N GLY A 179 3.99 2.92 8.89
CA GLY A 179 3.31 3.62 7.79
C GLY A 179 2.03 2.91 7.39
N ASP A 180 2.07 1.62 7.16
CA ASP A 180 0.88 0.82 6.80
C ASP A 180 -0.05 0.59 8.01
N ALA A 181 0.51 0.38 9.20
CA ALA A 181 -0.26 0.26 10.44
C ALA A 181 -1.12 1.50 10.73
N SER A 182 -0.64 2.70 10.36
CA SER A 182 -1.38 3.95 10.51
C SER A 182 -2.66 4.00 9.66
N GLY A 183 -2.76 3.19 8.62
CA GLY A 183 -3.97 2.99 7.81
C GLY A 183 -4.90 1.89 8.33
N MET A 184 -4.49 1.17 9.37
CA MET A 184 -5.34 0.20 10.06
C MET A 184 -6.04 0.78 11.28
N PHE A 185 -5.26 1.44 12.13
CA PHE A 185 -5.68 2.01 13.40
C PHE A 185 -4.82 3.25 13.71
N PRO A 186 -5.33 4.27 14.43
CA PRO A 186 -4.56 5.48 14.75
C PRO A 186 -3.25 5.19 15.47
N ILE A 187 -2.20 5.87 15.05
CA ILE A 187 -0.85 5.82 15.65
C ILE A 187 -0.63 7.05 16.53
N ASP A 188 -0.11 6.84 17.74
CA ASP A 188 0.44 7.92 18.57
C ASP A 188 1.82 8.31 18.01
N PRO A 189 2.02 9.56 17.54
CA PRO A 189 3.28 9.99 16.95
C PRO A 189 4.46 10.01 17.94
N ASN A 190 4.21 9.99 19.25
CA ASN A 190 5.26 9.99 20.26
C ASN A 190 5.79 8.57 20.51
N THR A 191 4.92 7.59 20.64
CA THR A 191 5.30 6.18 20.84
C THR A 191 5.57 5.45 19.54
N LYS A 192 5.04 5.98 18.39
CA LYS A 192 5.07 5.35 17.07
C LYS A 192 4.44 3.95 17.08
N ASN A 193 3.45 3.78 17.92
CA ASN A 193 2.64 2.58 18.05
C ASN A 193 1.16 2.98 18.08
N TYR A 194 0.26 2.02 18.07
CA TYR A 194 -1.17 2.28 18.19
C TYR A 194 -1.50 3.16 19.40
N ASP A 195 -2.41 4.11 19.23
CA ASP A 195 -2.82 5.01 20.32
C ASP A 195 -3.60 4.24 21.38
N GLU A 196 -2.98 4.08 22.57
CA GLU A 196 -3.54 3.32 23.68
C GLU A 196 -4.88 3.85 24.16
N ARG A 197 -5.10 5.17 24.07
CA ARG A 197 -6.38 5.79 24.48
C ARG A 197 -7.49 5.37 23.52
N MET A 198 -7.19 5.28 22.23
CA MET A 198 -8.15 4.85 21.22
C MET A 198 -8.38 3.34 21.26
N ILE A 199 -7.37 2.54 21.58
CA ILE A 199 -7.49 1.11 21.90
C ILE A 199 -8.51 0.92 23.03
N GLN A 200 -8.35 1.60 24.16
CA GLN A 200 -9.26 1.51 25.30
C GLN A 200 -10.68 1.96 24.96
N LYS A 201 -10.84 3.05 24.20
CA LYS A 201 -12.15 3.52 23.75
C LYS A 201 -12.85 2.49 22.87
N PHE A 202 -12.13 1.87 21.94
CA PHE A 202 -12.68 0.83 21.08
C PHE A 202 -13.09 -0.42 21.86
N ASP A 203 -12.21 -0.92 22.73
CA ASP A 203 -12.54 -2.08 23.58
C ASP A 203 -13.77 -1.82 24.44
N THR A 204 -13.91 -0.61 25.00
CA THR A 204 -15.09 -0.21 25.75
C THR A 204 -16.35 -0.16 24.87
N LEU A 205 -16.23 0.35 23.64
CA LEU A 205 -17.35 0.42 22.69
C LEU A 205 -17.92 -0.96 22.36
N VAL A 206 -17.09 -1.98 22.26
CA VAL A 206 -17.48 -3.34 21.86
C VAL A 206 -17.61 -4.32 23.04
N GLU A 207 -17.43 -3.86 24.29
CA GLU A 207 -17.47 -4.73 25.49
C GLU A 207 -18.77 -5.53 25.58
N GLY A 208 -19.90 -4.93 25.22
CA GLY A 208 -21.23 -5.56 25.24
C GLY A 208 -21.44 -6.70 24.24
N GLU A 209 -20.57 -6.83 23.23
CA GLU A 209 -20.67 -7.88 22.19
C GLU A 209 -20.13 -9.24 22.65
N GLY A 210 -19.37 -9.27 23.76
CA GLY A 210 -18.86 -10.50 24.37
C GLY A 210 -17.81 -11.23 23.53
N PHE A 211 -16.97 -10.50 22.79
CA PHE A 211 -15.85 -11.08 22.04
C PHE A 211 -14.80 -11.68 23.00
N SER A 212 -14.14 -12.75 22.55
CA SER A 212 -13.03 -13.39 23.27
C SER A 212 -11.69 -12.68 23.07
N TRP A 213 -11.64 -11.63 22.25
CA TRP A 213 -10.45 -10.87 21.90
C TRP A 213 -10.61 -9.39 22.31
N LYS A 214 -9.48 -8.74 22.50
CA LYS A 214 -9.34 -7.28 22.52
C LYS A 214 -8.65 -6.81 21.26
N ILE A 215 -8.87 -5.55 20.87
CA ILE A 215 -8.36 -5.03 19.61
C ILE A 215 -6.85 -5.16 19.50
N GLU A 216 -6.10 -4.87 20.55
CA GLU A 216 -4.64 -4.98 20.58
C GLU A 216 -4.14 -6.41 20.33
N GLU A 217 -4.88 -7.43 20.76
CA GLU A 217 -4.50 -8.85 20.63
C GLU A 217 -4.60 -9.34 19.17
N ILE A 218 -5.46 -8.71 18.37
CA ILE A 218 -5.73 -9.11 16.99
C ILE A 218 -5.05 -8.22 15.95
N LEU A 219 -4.49 -7.08 16.36
CA LEU A 219 -3.68 -6.19 15.51
C LEU A 219 -2.26 -6.76 15.30
N PRO A 220 -1.60 -6.47 14.15
CA PRO A 220 -0.18 -6.77 13.98
C PRO A 220 0.69 -5.91 14.89
N LYS A 221 1.84 -6.43 15.31
CA LYS A 221 2.85 -5.64 16.01
C LYS A 221 3.43 -4.58 15.07
N VAL A 222 3.51 -3.35 15.52
CA VAL A 222 4.08 -2.23 14.75
C VAL A 222 5.61 -2.25 14.83
N LEU A 223 6.25 -2.04 13.68
CA LEU A 223 7.69 -1.86 13.55
C LEU A 223 8.00 -0.59 12.76
N GLN A 224 9.13 0.03 13.05
CA GLN A 224 9.62 1.19 12.31
C GLN A 224 10.58 0.77 11.19
N SER A 225 10.73 1.61 10.17
CA SER A 225 11.74 1.39 9.13
C SER A 225 13.14 1.23 9.74
N GLY A 226 13.90 0.26 9.22
CA GLY A 226 15.22 -0.10 9.74
C GLY A 226 15.19 -1.19 10.83
N GLU A 227 14.06 -1.55 11.40
CA GLU A 227 13.94 -2.69 12.31
C GLU A 227 13.90 -4.01 11.54
N ARG A 228 14.26 -5.09 12.22
CA ARG A 228 14.21 -6.44 11.65
C ARG A 228 12.82 -7.02 11.82
N ALA A 229 12.17 -7.36 10.71
CA ALA A 229 10.82 -7.89 10.72
C ALA A 229 10.72 -9.42 10.66
N GLY A 230 11.83 -10.10 10.73
CA GLY A 230 11.93 -11.55 10.63
C GLY A 230 12.81 -12.02 9.48
N MET A 231 12.84 -13.31 9.28
CA MET A 231 13.63 -13.94 8.22
C MET A 231 12.75 -14.82 7.35
N LEU A 232 13.06 -14.90 6.06
CA LEU A 232 12.41 -15.79 5.12
C LEU A 232 12.53 -17.23 5.63
N THR A 233 11.40 -17.88 5.87
CA THR A 233 11.37 -19.29 6.28
C THR A 233 11.61 -20.21 5.07
N GLN A 234 11.85 -21.49 5.31
CA GLN A 234 11.97 -22.47 4.23
C GLN A 234 10.66 -22.60 3.44
N GLU A 235 9.52 -22.53 4.13
CA GLU A 235 8.20 -22.54 3.50
C GLU A 235 7.98 -21.23 2.71
N GLY A 236 8.34 -20.08 3.30
CA GLY A 236 8.26 -18.78 2.64
C GLY A 236 9.11 -18.72 1.37
N ALA A 237 10.32 -19.28 1.38
CA ALA A 237 11.16 -19.34 0.19
C ALA A 237 10.49 -20.16 -0.94
N ARG A 238 9.84 -21.28 -0.62
CA ARG A 238 9.08 -22.10 -1.58
C ARG A 238 7.81 -21.40 -2.08
N LEU A 239 7.18 -20.60 -1.22
CA LEU A 239 6.02 -19.79 -1.61
C LEU A 239 6.40 -18.68 -2.60
N LEU A 240 7.56 -18.07 -2.43
CA LEU A 240 8.06 -16.99 -3.29
C LEU A 240 8.69 -17.54 -4.58
N ASP A 241 9.58 -18.53 -4.46
CA ASP A 241 10.32 -19.13 -5.57
C ASP A 241 9.93 -20.60 -5.75
N ILE A 242 9.04 -20.87 -6.70
CA ILE A 242 8.61 -22.23 -7.04
C ILE A 242 9.73 -23.06 -7.72
N SER A 243 10.78 -22.41 -8.24
CA SER A 243 11.95 -23.13 -8.79
C SER A 243 12.81 -23.76 -7.70
N GLY A 244 12.65 -23.34 -6.46
CA GLY A 244 13.36 -23.86 -5.29
C GLY A 244 14.82 -23.46 -5.20
N ASN A 245 15.25 -22.44 -5.96
CA ASN A 245 16.64 -21.95 -5.92
C ASN A 245 16.87 -20.98 -4.75
N LEU A 246 15.83 -20.22 -4.35
CA LEU A 246 15.95 -19.24 -3.26
C LEU A 246 16.04 -19.97 -1.91
N GLU A 247 17.06 -19.63 -1.14
CA GLU A 247 17.30 -20.20 0.18
C GLU A 247 16.60 -19.40 1.28
N SER A 248 16.31 -20.04 2.40
CA SER A 248 15.77 -19.39 3.61
C SER A 248 16.82 -18.58 4.35
N GLY A 249 16.40 -17.81 5.36
CA GLY A 249 17.32 -17.04 6.22
C GLY A 249 17.61 -15.63 5.71
N ILE A 250 16.96 -15.18 4.64
CA ILE A 250 17.06 -13.81 4.13
C ILE A 250 16.28 -12.88 5.06
N LEU A 251 16.86 -11.74 5.42
CA LEU A 251 16.22 -10.72 6.25
C LEU A 251 15.04 -10.07 5.52
N LEU A 252 13.91 -9.89 6.21
CA LEU A 252 12.81 -9.08 5.71
C LEU A 252 12.73 -7.73 6.46
N CYS A 253 12.45 -6.68 5.68
CA CYS A 253 12.11 -5.36 6.20
C CYS A 253 10.67 -5.35 6.73
N PRO A 254 10.28 -4.41 7.62
CA PRO A 254 8.88 -4.19 7.95
C PRO A 254 8.06 -3.97 6.67
N PRO A 255 6.95 -4.70 6.48
CA PRO A 255 6.10 -4.53 5.31
C PRO A 255 5.35 -3.20 5.40
N GLU A 256 5.31 -2.43 4.32
CA GLU A 256 4.80 -1.06 4.30
C GLU A 256 3.69 -0.85 3.26
N GLY A 257 2.98 0.26 3.40
CA GLY A 257 2.03 0.73 2.41
C GLY A 257 2.69 1.51 1.27
N ASP A 258 2.06 1.49 0.10
CA ASP A 258 2.53 2.18 -1.11
C ASP A 258 2.67 3.70 -0.95
N ALA A 259 1.79 4.33 -0.17
CA ALA A 259 1.86 5.76 0.12
C ALA A 259 3.14 6.12 0.89
N GLY A 260 3.45 5.40 1.96
CA GLY A 260 4.65 5.63 2.78
C GLY A 260 5.95 5.36 2.01
N THR A 261 6.02 4.24 1.27
CA THR A 261 7.18 3.92 0.43
C THR A 261 7.36 4.91 -0.71
N GLY A 262 6.25 5.44 -1.27
CA GLY A 262 6.28 6.53 -2.25
C GLY A 262 6.89 7.83 -1.69
N MET A 263 6.64 8.16 -0.42
CA MET A 263 7.30 9.28 0.25
C MET A 263 8.81 9.07 0.41
N VAL A 264 9.25 7.84 0.72
CA VAL A 264 10.68 7.48 0.75
C VAL A 264 11.30 7.63 -0.64
N ALA A 265 10.66 7.07 -1.66
CA ALA A 265 11.14 7.12 -3.05
C ALA A 265 11.31 8.55 -3.59
N THR A 266 10.47 9.49 -3.12
CA THR A 266 10.53 10.92 -3.50
C THR A 266 11.31 11.79 -2.52
N ASN A 267 11.99 11.18 -1.53
CA ASN A 267 12.74 11.88 -0.47
C ASN A 267 11.90 12.93 0.29
N SER A 268 10.63 12.65 0.53
CA SER A 268 9.65 13.56 1.14
C SER A 268 9.18 13.12 2.52
N VAL A 269 10.10 12.57 3.33
CA VAL A 269 9.83 12.06 4.70
C VAL A 269 10.20 13.05 5.82
N ARG A 270 10.75 14.20 5.49
CA ARG A 270 11.09 15.23 6.48
C ARG A 270 9.91 16.15 6.74
N LYS A 271 9.84 16.71 7.96
CA LYS A 271 8.85 17.76 8.28
C LYS A 271 8.82 18.85 7.22
N ARG A 272 7.63 19.28 6.82
CA ARG A 272 7.36 20.29 5.78
C ARG A 272 7.74 19.86 4.36
N THR A 273 8.08 18.60 4.14
CA THR A 273 8.18 18.04 2.79
C THR A 273 6.94 17.21 2.50
N GLY A 274 6.70 16.96 1.24
CA GLY A 274 5.57 16.17 0.81
C GLY A 274 5.74 15.72 -0.63
N ASN A 275 4.82 14.90 -1.07
CA ASN A 275 4.73 14.49 -2.46
C ASN A 275 3.28 14.49 -2.95
N VAL A 276 3.13 14.48 -4.24
CA VAL A 276 1.85 14.30 -4.91
C VAL A 276 1.94 13.05 -5.78
N SER A 277 1.04 12.12 -5.56
CA SER A 277 0.86 10.96 -6.43
C SER A 277 -0.31 11.24 -7.37
N ALA A 278 -0.02 11.34 -8.66
CA ALA A 278 -0.98 11.67 -9.71
C ALA A 278 -1.16 10.46 -10.63
N GLY A 279 -2.17 9.66 -10.33
CA GLY A 279 -2.61 8.54 -11.14
C GLY A 279 -4.04 8.75 -11.65
N THR A 280 -4.87 7.73 -11.71
CA THR A 280 -6.31 7.85 -11.99
C THR A 280 -6.97 8.81 -11.01
N SER A 281 -6.64 8.67 -9.73
CA SER A 281 -6.89 9.64 -8.66
C SER A 281 -5.61 10.41 -8.31
N VAL A 282 -5.74 11.47 -7.53
CA VAL A 282 -4.60 12.20 -6.98
C VAL A 282 -4.66 12.18 -5.45
N PHE A 283 -3.52 12.00 -4.81
CA PHE A 283 -3.37 12.27 -3.39
C PHE A 283 -2.09 13.06 -3.11
N GLY A 284 -2.22 14.04 -2.24
CA GLY A 284 -1.12 14.84 -1.74
C GLY A 284 -0.83 14.48 -0.29
N MET A 285 0.43 14.32 0.04
CA MET A 285 0.90 13.99 1.39
C MET A 285 1.92 15.01 1.85
N VAL A 286 1.78 15.46 3.10
CA VAL A 286 2.72 16.41 3.72
C VAL A 286 3.06 15.94 5.12
N VAL A 287 4.36 15.87 5.44
CA VAL A 287 4.82 15.57 6.81
C VAL A 287 4.55 16.77 7.71
N LEU A 288 3.71 16.56 8.70
CA LEU A 288 3.26 17.62 9.62
C LEU A 288 4.33 17.94 10.68
N GLU A 289 4.35 19.20 11.13
CA GLU A 289 5.21 19.62 12.23
C GLU A 289 4.60 19.33 13.60
N LYS A 290 3.27 19.37 13.68
CA LYS A 290 2.46 19.14 14.89
C LYS A 290 1.14 18.44 14.52
N GLU A 291 0.48 17.89 15.50
CA GLU A 291 -0.86 17.34 15.35
C GLU A 291 -1.86 18.43 14.89
N LEU A 292 -2.92 18.00 14.25
CA LEU A 292 -4.01 18.90 13.87
C LEU A 292 -4.78 19.35 15.12
N GLU A 293 -5.27 20.59 15.13
CA GLU A 293 -5.96 21.18 16.28
C GLU A 293 -7.40 20.65 16.46
N ARG A 294 -7.95 20.05 15.41
CA ARG A 294 -9.30 19.46 15.39
C ARG A 294 -9.38 18.41 14.30
N VAL A 295 -10.49 17.67 14.29
CA VAL A 295 -10.81 16.77 13.18
C VAL A 295 -11.10 17.56 11.91
N TYR A 296 -10.47 17.18 10.81
CA TYR A 296 -10.75 17.66 9.46
C TYR A 296 -11.11 16.42 8.63
N PRO A 297 -12.39 16.26 8.24
CA PRO A 297 -12.85 15.08 7.50
C PRO A 297 -12.16 14.91 6.14
N GLU A 298 -11.62 15.99 5.60
CA GLU A 298 -10.92 16.00 4.30
C GLU A 298 -9.45 15.58 4.41
N ILE A 299 -8.92 15.44 5.63
CA ILE A 299 -7.51 15.11 5.87
C ILE A 299 -7.42 13.78 6.60
N ASP A 300 -6.84 12.80 5.95
CA ASP A 300 -6.47 11.56 6.58
C ASP A 300 -5.12 11.71 7.27
N LEU A 301 -5.00 11.17 8.47
CA LEU A 301 -3.77 11.18 9.24
C LEU A 301 -3.13 9.80 9.19
N VAL A 302 -2.04 9.70 8.45
CA VAL A 302 -1.20 8.50 8.35
C VAL A 302 0.21 8.83 8.82
N THR A 303 1.15 7.91 8.71
CA THR A 303 2.55 8.16 9.04
C THR A 303 3.48 7.79 7.90
N THR A 304 4.67 8.38 7.91
CA THR A 304 5.81 7.90 7.15
C THR A 304 6.29 6.55 7.73
N PRO A 305 7.12 5.77 7.00
CA PRO A 305 7.71 4.54 7.53
C PRO A 305 8.62 4.69 8.77
N ASP A 306 8.99 5.92 9.13
CA ASP A 306 9.70 6.23 10.38
C ASP A 306 8.77 6.71 11.51
N GLY A 307 7.46 6.77 11.25
CA GLY A 307 6.43 7.16 12.22
C GLY A 307 6.20 8.65 12.35
N SER A 308 6.68 9.48 11.42
CA SER A 308 6.37 10.90 11.38
C SER A 308 4.95 11.12 10.85
N LEU A 309 4.17 12.00 11.51
CA LEU A 309 2.77 12.25 11.17
C LEU A 309 2.64 12.90 9.79
N VAL A 310 1.71 12.42 8.98
CA VAL A 310 1.43 12.87 7.63
C VAL A 310 -0.04 13.24 7.50
N GLY A 311 -0.31 14.45 7.00
CA GLY A 311 -1.62 14.82 6.49
C GLY A 311 -1.72 14.42 5.02
N MET A 312 -2.75 13.65 4.67
CA MET A 312 -3.03 13.21 3.33
C MET A 312 -4.39 13.72 2.87
N VAL A 313 -4.44 14.28 1.67
CA VAL A 313 -5.69 14.64 0.99
C VAL A 313 -5.81 13.80 -0.27
N HIS A 314 -7.01 13.35 -0.59
CA HIS A 314 -7.29 12.48 -1.72
C HIS A 314 -8.44 13.03 -2.55
N ALA A 315 -8.29 12.99 -3.87
CA ALA A 315 -9.36 13.27 -4.81
C ALA A 315 -9.46 12.14 -5.85
N ASN A 316 -10.67 11.72 -6.17
CA ASN A 316 -10.92 10.59 -7.09
C ASN A 316 -10.55 10.89 -8.54
N ASN A 317 -10.45 12.16 -8.90
CA ASN A 317 -10.25 12.64 -10.26
C ASN A 317 -8.83 13.17 -10.45
N CYS A 318 -8.12 12.71 -11.47
CA CYS A 318 -6.84 13.27 -11.90
C CYS A 318 -6.59 12.96 -13.38
N THR A 319 -5.86 11.90 -13.70
CA THR A 319 -5.50 11.59 -15.08
C THR A 319 -6.71 11.15 -15.93
N SER A 320 -7.80 10.67 -15.32
CA SER A 320 -9.06 10.40 -16.03
C SER A 320 -9.64 11.68 -16.64
N ASP A 321 -9.71 12.76 -15.87
CA ASP A 321 -10.21 14.04 -16.35
C ASP A 321 -9.26 14.65 -17.39
N LEU A 322 -7.95 14.59 -17.10
CA LEU A 322 -6.95 15.04 -18.05
C LEU A 322 -7.04 14.29 -19.38
N ASN A 323 -7.22 12.96 -19.34
CA ASN A 323 -7.41 12.13 -20.54
C ASN A 323 -8.66 12.52 -21.33
N ALA A 324 -9.75 12.86 -20.63
CA ALA A 324 -10.98 13.32 -21.27
C ALA A 324 -10.77 14.65 -22.00
N TRP A 325 -10.11 15.63 -21.37
CA TRP A 325 -9.77 16.90 -21.99
C TRP A 325 -8.82 16.76 -23.19
N VAL A 326 -7.76 15.97 -23.04
CA VAL A 326 -6.82 15.72 -24.16
C VAL A 326 -7.51 14.95 -25.29
N GLY A 327 -8.42 14.01 -24.95
CA GLY A 327 -9.26 13.32 -25.90
C GLY A 327 -10.13 14.27 -26.71
N LEU A 328 -10.72 15.28 -26.07
CA LEU A 328 -11.50 16.32 -26.75
C LEU A 328 -10.66 17.10 -27.77
N PHE A 329 -9.43 17.49 -27.42
CA PHE A 329 -8.53 18.15 -28.36
C PHE A 329 -8.15 17.26 -29.54
N ARG A 330 -7.96 15.96 -29.30
CA ARG A 330 -7.74 14.99 -30.39
C ARG A 330 -8.94 14.93 -31.33
N GLU A 331 -10.14 14.73 -30.79
CA GLU A 331 -11.37 14.65 -31.59
C GLU A 331 -11.59 15.92 -32.43
N PHE A 332 -11.30 17.08 -31.80
CA PHE A 332 -11.34 18.36 -32.56
C PHE A 332 -10.36 18.37 -33.73
N ALA A 333 -9.11 17.98 -33.55
CA ALA A 333 -8.12 17.94 -34.63
C ALA A 333 -8.52 16.91 -35.72
N GLU A 334 -8.98 15.73 -35.33
CA GLU A 334 -9.43 14.67 -36.24
C GLU A 334 -10.64 15.10 -37.09
N SER A 335 -11.54 15.93 -36.54
CA SER A 335 -12.66 16.50 -37.27
C SER A 335 -12.24 17.39 -38.43
N PHE A 336 -11.02 17.91 -38.42
CA PHE A 336 -10.38 18.66 -39.53
C PHE A 336 -9.44 17.79 -40.38
N GLY A 337 -9.48 16.47 -40.22
CA GLY A 337 -8.63 15.53 -40.96
C GLY A 337 -7.18 15.43 -40.48
N ILE A 338 -6.87 16.00 -39.34
CA ILE A 338 -5.52 15.96 -38.74
C ILE A 338 -5.43 14.72 -37.85
N LYS A 339 -4.62 13.74 -38.27
CA LYS A 339 -4.32 12.59 -37.41
C LYS A 339 -3.31 12.99 -36.30
N VAL A 340 -3.67 12.73 -35.07
CA VAL A 340 -2.86 13.08 -33.92
C VAL A 340 -2.53 11.82 -33.10
N ASP A 341 -1.23 11.59 -32.89
CA ASP A 341 -0.75 10.59 -31.92
C ASP A 341 -0.92 11.12 -30.49
N MET A 342 -1.45 10.28 -29.61
CA MET A 342 -1.77 10.70 -28.23
C MET A 342 -0.52 11.11 -27.43
N ASP A 343 0.57 10.36 -27.53
CA ASP A 343 1.81 10.66 -26.78
C ASP A 343 2.40 12.00 -27.23
N SER A 344 2.39 12.26 -28.56
CA SER A 344 2.80 13.54 -29.15
C SER A 344 1.90 14.68 -28.70
N LEU A 345 0.59 14.45 -28.60
CA LEU A 345 -0.39 15.44 -28.15
C LEU A 345 -0.15 15.78 -26.67
N PHE A 346 -0.06 14.81 -25.79
CA PHE A 346 0.27 15.02 -24.37
C PHE A 346 1.57 15.78 -24.22
N GLY A 347 2.65 15.34 -24.87
CA GLY A 347 3.95 16.01 -24.81
C GLY A 347 3.91 17.46 -25.31
N THR A 348 3.08 17.75 -26.31
CA THR A 348 2.90 19.12 -26.82
C THR A 348 2.12 19.98 -25.84
N LEU A 349 1.01 19.49 -25.30
CA LEU A 349 0.16 20.21 -24.36
C LEU A 349 0.91 20.47 -23.03
N TYR A 350 1.67 19.50 -22.54
CA TYR A 350 2.50 19.70 -21.32
C TYR A 350 3.56 20.78 -21.51
N ARG A 351 4.26 20.79 -22.66
CA ARG A 351 5.22 21.88 -22.94
C ARG A 351 4.54 23.24 -23.03
N LYS A 352 3.35 23.29 -23.61
CA LYS A 352 2.56 24.54 -23.69
C LYS A 352 2.07 25.00 -22.32
N ALA A 353 1.69 24.07 -21.46
CA ALA A 353 1.30 24.39 -20.09
C ALA A 353 2.42 25.08 -19.30
N LEU A 354 3.69 24.73 -19.54
CA LEU A 354 4.85 25.39 -18.91
C LEU A 354 5.08 26.84 -19.38
N GLU A 355 4.42 27.29 -20.46
CA GLU A 355 4.46 28.66 -20.92
C GLU A 355 3.31 29.52 -20.35
N GLY A 356 2.38 28.92 -19.62
CA GLY A 356 1.24 29.58 -19.00
C GLY A 356 1.57 30.16 -17.62
N ASP A 357 0.61 30.85 -17.04
CA ASP A 357 0.72 31.40 -15.68
C ASP A 357 0.70 30.24 -14.65
N ASP A 358 1.56 30.31 -13.64
CA ASP A 358 1.70 29.27 -12.59
C ASP A 358 0.39 29.00 -11.83
N ASP A 359 -0.47 30.00 -11.73
CA ASP A 359 -1.79 29.93 -11.09
C ASP A 359 -2.94 29.72 -12.09
N CYS A 360 -2.62 29.36 -13.34
CA CYS A 360 -3.58 29.21 -14.44
C CYS A 360 -4.42 30.49 -14.69
N GLY A 361 -3.92 31.67 -14.37
CA GLY A 361 -4.67 32.95 -14.45
C GLY A 361 -5.85 32.99 -13.47
N GLY A 362 -5.78 32.24 -12.37
CA GLY A 362 -6.84 32.13 -11.37
C GLY A 362 -8.01 31.22 -11.77
N LEU A 363 -7.89 30.46 -12.88
CA LEU A 363 -8.90 29.48 -13.27
C LEU A 363 -8.81 28.22 -12.41
N LEU A 364 -9.96 27.72 -11.97
CA LEU A 364 -10.10 26.49 -11.20
C LEU A 364 -10.93 25.48 -12.00
N SER A 365 -10.53 24.21 -11.92
CA SER A 365 -11.32 23.09 -12.43
C SER A 365 -11.96 22.35 -11.25
N TYR A 366 -13.27 22.21 -11.28
CA TYR A 366 -14.03 21.43 -10.30
C TYR A 366 -14.51 20.14 -10.97
N GLY A 367 -13.93 19.01 -10.58
CA GLY A 367 -14.36 17.70 -11.03
C GLY A 367 -15.32 17.10 -10.00
N TYR A 368 -16.62 17.19 -10.26
CA TYR A 368 -17.63 16.48 -9.50
C TYR A 368 -18.03 15.22 -10.28
N LEU A 369 -17.95 14.06 -9.63
CA LEU A 369 -18.46 12.79 -10.13
C LEU A 369 -19.71 12.39 -9.38
#